data_4cf097548538a3ee937c2d605076d097
#
_entry.id   4cf097548538a3ee937c2d605076d097
#
_cell.length_a   1.000
_cell.length_b   1.000
_cell.length_c   1.000
_cell.angle_alpha   90.00
_cell.angle_beta   90.00
_cell.angle_gamma   90.00
#
_symmetry.space_group_name_H-M   'P 1'
#
loop_
_entity.id
_entity.type
_entity.pdbx_description
1 polymer ?
#
loop_
_entity_poly.entity_id
_entity_poly.type
_entity_poly.pdbx_seq_one_letter_code
_entity_poly.pdbx_strand_id
1 'polypeptide(L)'
;RIIMIIAIILVIVLIGLVGYTIYQKATFTKQNPVATMEIEGIGTMKIELYPDQAPNTVANFITLANRGFYDGLTFHRIVKDFMVQGGDKDGTGSGAPTLSAIKDDGSTTETYAIKGEFVQNGFNKNTLRHEKGVISMARSDYSQMGLYEEGYNSAGSQFFIMTGDNASLNGYYAAFGKVIEGMDVLDKLNETEVTTSEDSSDSEASTPVNPPVITSVRVDTFGVDYGAPETVTPDRKSVV
;
A
#
# COMPACT_ATOMS: atom_id res chain seq x y z
N ARG A 1 -30.64 32.77 -42.42
CA ARG A 1 -31.07 33.13 -41.05
C ARG A 1 -31.11 31.89 -40.13
N ILE A 2 -31.70 30.76 -40.55
CA ILE A 2 -31.79 29.53 -39.75
C ILE A 2 -30.39 28.98 -39.40
N ILE A 3 -29.46 28.93 -40.36
CA ILE A 3 -28.08 28.44 -40.16
C ILE A 3 -27.35 29.29 -39.10
N MET A 4 -27.57 30.62 -39.14
CA MET A 4 -26.96 31.54 -38.18
C MET A 4 -27.51 31.32 -36.75
N ILE A 5 -28.81 31.04 -36.59
CA ILE A 5 -29.43 30.73 -35.32
C ILE A 5 -28.89 29.40 -34.78
N ILE A 6 -28.77 28.38 -35.61
CA ILE A 6 -28.17 27.07 -35.21
C ILE A 6 -26.71 27.26 -34.77
N ALA A 7 -25.93 28.08 -35.51
CA ALA A 7 -24.54 28.34 -35.14
C ALA A 7 -24.45 29.04 -33.78
N ILE A 8 -25.31 30.00 -33.47
CA ILE A 8 -25.36 30.70 -32.20
C ILE A 8 -25.72 29.73 -31.06
N ILE A 9 -26.70 28.86 -31.26
CA ILE A 9 -27.11 27.86 -30.28
C ILE A 9 -25.95 26.91 -29.99
N LEU A 10 -25.21 26.42 -31.00
CA LEU A 10 -24.06 25.56 -30.84
C LEU A 10 -22.94 26.23 -30.04
N VAL A 11 -22.68 27.53 -30.29
CA VAL A 11 -21.69 28.31 -29.53
C VAL A 11 -22.12 28.44 -28.07
N ILE A 12 -23.38 28.72 -27.80
CA ILE A 12 -23.90 28.83 -26.41
C ILE A 12 -23.77 27.48 -25.68
N VAL A 13 -24.11 26.36 -26.35
CA VAL A 13 -23.97 25.02 -25.79
C VAL A 13 -22.49 24.71 -25.47
N LEU A 14 -21.59 25.05 -26.42
CA LEU A 14 -20.14 24.85 -26.21
C LEU A 14 -19.61 25.65 -25.02
N ILE A 15 -20.00 26.93 -24.92
CA ILE A 15 -19.63 27.77 -23.77
C ILE A 15 -20.18 27.19 -22.46
N GLY A 16 -21.42 26.71 -22.47
CA GLY A 16 -22.04 26.04 -21.32
C GLY A 16 -21.28 24.79 -20.88
N LEU A 17 -20.87 23.94 -21.86
CA LEU A 17 -20.07 22.74 -21.59
C LEU A 17 -18.68 23.08 -21.04
N VAL A 18 -18.01 24.07 -21.63
CA VAL A 18 -16.70 24.53 -21.13
C VAL A 18 -16.84 25.13 -19.73
N GLY A 19 -17.85 25.97 -19.51
CA GLY A 19 -18.14 26.52 -18.18
C GLY A 19 -18.43 25.43 -17.13
N TYR A 20 -19.20 24.41 -17.51
CA TYR A 20 -19.49 23.27 -16.64
C TYR A 20 -18.23 22.47 -16.31
N THR A 21 -17.36 22.19 -17.28
CA THR A 21 -16.10 21.48 -17.05
C THR A 21 -15.15 22.27 -16.13
N ILE A 22 -15.08 23.60 -16.33
CA ILE A 22 -14.28 24.49 -15.45
C ILE A 22 -14.86 24.49 -14.02
N TYR A 23 -16.19 24.59 -13.89
CA TYR A 23 -16.87 24.53 -12.59
C TYR A 23 -16.61 23.19 -11.88
N GLN A 24 -16.77 22.06 -12.58
CA GLN A 24 -16.47 20.73 -12.05
C GLN A 24 -15.00 20.64 -11.57
N LYS A 25 -14.05 21.12 -12.38
CA LYS A 25 -12.63 21.11 -12.02
C LYS A 25 -12.31 22.01 -10.83
N ALA A 26 -12.98 23.17 -10.72
CA ALA A 26 -12.80 24.12 -9.61
C ALA A 26 -13.43 23.64 -8.30
N THR A 27 -14.49 22.84 -8.36
CA THR A 27 -15.19 22.29 -7.19
C THR A 27 -14.73 20.86 -6.82
N PHE A 28 -13.89 20.23 -7.66
CA PHE A 28 -13.35 18.91 -7.37
C PHE A 28 -12.37 18.98 -6.21
N THR A 29 -12.85 18.62 -5.03
CA THR A 29 -11.96 18.39 -3.87
C THR A 29 -11.33 17.01 -4.08
N LYS A 30 -10.04 16.96 -4.35
CA LYS A 30 -9.28 15.71 -4.45
C LYS A 30 -9.38 14.99 -3.12
N GLN A 31 -10.12 13.90 -3.09
CA GLN A 31 -10.17 13.00 -1.94
C GLN A 31 -8.99 12.02 -2.02
N ASN A 32 -8.43 11.70 -0.87
CA ASN A 32 -7.45 10.61 -0.80
C ASN A 32 -8.14 9.27 -1.07
N PRO A 33 -7.47 8.33 -1.74
CA PRO A 33 -8.04 7.00 -1.97
C PRO A 33 -8.24 6.27 -0.65
N VAL A 34 -9.29 5.45 -0.59
CA VAL A 34 -9.64 4.67 0.60
C VAL A 34 -9.66 3.19 0.26
N ALA A 35 -8.80 2.44 0.94
CA ALA A 35 -8.78 0.99 0.88
C ALA A 35 -9.80 0.41 1.87
N THR A 36 -10.65 -0.49 1.40
CA THR A 36 -11.49 -1.36 2.24
C THR A 36 -10.83 -2.72 2.30
N MET A 37 -10.45 -3.15 3.49
CA MET A 37 -9.82 -4.44 3.77
C MET A 37 -10.75 -5.29 4.61
N GLU A 38 -11.16 -6.44 4.10
CA GLU A 38 -12.02 -7.40 4.79
C GLU A 38 -11.18 -8.55 5.33
N ILE A 39 -11.39 -8.94 6.58
CA ILE A 39 -10.65 -9.99 7.27
C ILE A 39 -11.63 -11.03 7.77
N GLU A 40 -11.42 -12.29 7.38
CA GLU A 40 -12.32 -13.41 7.64
C GLU A 40 -12.62 -13.56 9.13
N GLY A 41 -13.90 -13.53 9.47
CA GLY A 41 -14.38 -13.73 10.85
C GLY A 41 -14.02 -12.63 11.85
N ILE A 42 -13.28 -11.58 11.43
CA ILE A 42 -12.81 -10.50 12.33
C ILE A 42 -13.54 -9.19 12.03
N GLY A 43 -13.60 -8.78 10.76
CA GLY A 43 -14.31 -7.56 10.36
C GLY A 43 -13.65 -6.83 9.20
N THR A 44 -14.03 -5.56 9.05
CA THR A 44 -13.58 -4.70 7.94
C THR A 44 -12.87 -3.47 8.49
N MET A 45 -11.74 -3.11 7.88
CA MET A 45 -11.04 -1.84 8.11
C MET A 45 -11.11 -0.96 6.88
N LYS A 46 -11.20 0.35 7.06
CA LYS A 46 -10.95 1.34 6.01
C LYS A 46 -9.68 2.10 6.30
N ILE A 47 -8.85 2.22 5.29
CA ILE A 47 -7.52 2.82 5.35
C ILE A 47 -7.46 3.95 4.35
N GLU A 48 -7.30 5.18 4.80
CA GLU A 48 -7.03 6.31 3.93
C GLU A 48 -5.57 6.28 3.49
N LEU A 49 -5.32 6.38 2.18
CA LEU A 49 -3.98 6.36 1.60
C LEU A 49 -3.52 7.78 1.27
N TYR A 50 -2.24 8.07 1.44
CA TYR A 50 -1.67 9.40 1.31
C TYR A 50 -0.69 9.51 0.12
N PRO A 51 -1.19 9.68 -1.13
CA PRO A 51 -0.35 9.75 -2.33
C PRO A 51 0.60 10.94 -2.33
N ASP A 52 0.30 12.00 -1.58
CA ASP A 52 1.20 13.15 -1.45
C ASP A 52 2.42 12.84 -0.56
N GLN A 53 2.33 11.82 0.30
CA GLN A 53 3.41 11.35 1.18
C GLN A 53 4.25 10.25 0.52
N ALA A 54 3.64 9.34 -0.22
CA ALA A 54 4.32 8.21 -0.84
C ALA A 54 3.63 7.82 -2.17
N PRO A 55 3.79 8.62 -3.24
CA PRO A 55 3.02 8.46 -4.48
C PRO A 55 3.21 7.11 -5.16
N ASN A 56 4.44 6.63 -5.30
CA ASN A 56 4.71 5.35 -5.95
C ASN A 56 4.27 4.16 -5.10
N THR A 57 4.44 4.24 -3.80
CA THR A 57 3.97 3.24 -2.84
C THR A 57 2.45 3.10 -2.89
N VAL A 58 1.73 4.23 -2.91
CA VAL A 58 0.26 4.25 -3.03
C VAL A 58 -0.18 3.69 -4.38
N ALA A 59 0.45 4.08 -5.50
CA ALA A 59 0.15 3.53 -6.82
C ALA A 59 0.35 2.00 -6.87
N ASN A 60 1.44 1.50 -6.28
CA ASN A 60 1.72 0.06 -6.17
C ASN A 60 0.64 -0.66 -5.36
N PHE A 61 0.31 -0.16 -4.17
CA PHE A 61 -0.70 -0.76 -3.31
C PHE A 61 -2.09 -0.78 -3.98
N ILE A 62 -2.51 0.34 -4.60
CA ILE A 62 -3.78 0.44 -5.35
C ILE A 62 -3.83 -0.60 -6.47
N THR A 63 -2.75 -0.69 -7.26
CA THR A 63 -2.68 -1.63 -8.39
C THR A 63 -2.82 -3.07 -7.91
N LEU A 64 -2.05 -3.47 -6.90
CA LEU A 64 -2.12 -4.82 -6.32
C LEU A 64 -3.51 -5.11 -5.72
N ALA A 65 -4.06 -4.19 -4.92
CA ALA A 65 -5.36 -4.35 -4.27
C ALA A 65 -6.50 -4.51 -5.28
N ASN A 66 -6.58 -3.61 -6.28
CA ASN A 66 -7.68 -3.62 -7.25
C ASN A 66 -7.56 -4.76 -8.27
N ARG A 67 -6.39 -5.40 -8.37
CA ARG A 67 -6.19 -6.65 -9.14
C ARG A 67 -6.43 -7.92 -8.31
N GLY A 68 -6.81 -7.77 -7.03
CA GLY A 68 -7.11 -8.90 -6.14
C GLY A 68 -5.87 -9.65 -5.64
N PHE A 69 -4.69 -9.05 -5.72
CA PHE A 69 -3.44 -9.70 -5.29
C PHE A 69 -3.47 -10.11 -3.81
N TYR A 70 -4.12 -9.30 -2.97
CA TYR A 70 -4.18 -9.55 -1.52
C TYR A 70 -5.27 -10.54 -1.10
N ASP A 71 -6.16 -10.95 -2.01
CA ASP A 71 -7.29 -11.82 -1.69
C ASP A 71 -6.78 -13.23 -1.33
N GLY A 72 -7.16 -13.71 -0.16
CA GLY A 72 -6.73 -14.99 0.39
C GLY A 72 -5.35 -14.99 1.06
N LEU A 73 -4.62 -13.85 1.06
CA LEU A 73 -3.37 -13.75 1.78
C LEU A 73 -3.60 -13.61 3.29
N THR A 74 -2.56 -13.87 4.07
CA THR A 74 -2.64 -13.87 5.54
C THR A 74 -1.80 -12.76 6.15
N PHE A 75 -2.15 -12.42 7.40
CA PHE A 75 -1.21 -11.78 8.29
C PHE A 75 -0.29 -12.85 8.85
N HIS A 76 0.91 -12.96 8.29
CA HIS A 76 1.86 -14.03 8.59
C HIS A 76 2.79 -13.71 9.77
N ARG A 77 2.86 -12.45 10.20
CA ARG A 77 3.66 -11.99 11.34
C ARG A 77 2.88 -10.97 12.15
N ILE A 78 2.78 -11.21 13.45
CA ILE A 78 2.11 -10.30 14.38
C ILE A 78 3.02 -10.15 15.61
N VAL A 79 3.41 -8.92 15.93
CA VAL A 79 4.12 -8.59 17.17
C VAL A 79 3.20 -7.70 17.98
N LYS A 80 2.78 -8.21 19.13
CA LYS A 80 1.81 -7.53 20.01
C LYS A 80 2.29 -6.13 20.38
N ASP A 81 1.37 -5.17 20.35
CA ASP A 81 1.60 -3.76 20.66
C ASP A 81 2.70 -3.08 19.81
N PHE A 82 3.03 -3.71 18.66
CA PHE A 82 3.94 -3.16 17.67
C PHE A 82 3.30 -3.11 16.30
N MET A 83 3.09 -4.26 15.62
CA MET A 83 2.52 -4.28 14.27
C MET A 83 1.93 -5.63 13.87
N VAL A 84 1.07 -5.62 12.86
CA VAL A 84 0.58 -6.79 12.12
C VAL A 84 1.07 -6.69 10.68
N GLN A 85 1.74 -7.73 10.15
CA GLN A 85 2.35 -7.76 8.82
C GLN A 85 1.68 -8.80 7.93
N GLY A 86 1.35 -8.38 6.71
CA GLY A 86 0.73 -9.22 5.69
C GLY A 86 1.20 -8.86 4.28
N GLY A 87 0.49 -9.37 3.26
CA GLY A 87 0.77 -9.07 1.86
C GLY A 87 1.89 -9.89 1.23
N ASP A 88 2.31 -10.97 1.88
CA ASP A 88 3.20 -11.98 1.32
C ASP A 88 2.39 -13.11 0.66
N LYS A 89 2.57 -13.31 -0.65
CA LYS A 89 1.88 -14.37 -1.41
C LYS A 89 2.26 -15.79 -0.95
N ASP A 90 3.43 -15.96 -0.34
CA ASP A 90 3.95 -17.24 0.12
C ASP A 90 3.73 -17.45 1.63
N GLY A 91 3.33 -16.40 2.37
CA GLY A 91 3.08 -16.43 3.80
C GLY A 91 4.31 -16.70 4.67
N THR A 92 5.51 -16.55 4.12
CA THR A 92 6.79 -16.88 4.77
C THR A 92 7.56 -15.66 5.28
N GLY A 93 7.14 -14.47 4.88
CA GLY A 93 7.88 -13.21 5.09
C GLY A 93 8.94 -12.94 4.02
N SER A 94 9.21 -13.90 3.12
CA SER A 94 10.25 -13.80 2.07
C SER A 94 9.68 -13.68 0.66
N GLY A 95 8.35 -13.78 0.49
CA GLY A 95 7.69 -13.70 -0.81
C GLY A 95 7.73 -12.29 -1.39
N ALA A 96 7.90 -12.22 -2.70
CA ALA A 96 7.87 -10.98 -3.46
C ALA A 96 6.85 -11.04 -4.60
N PRO A 97 6.22 -9.92 -4.97
CA PRO A 97 5.29 -9.88 -6.09
C PRO A 97 6.04 -10.03 -7.41
N THR A 98 5.36 -10.57 -8.43
CA THR A 98 5.87 -10.63 -9.80
C THR A 98 5.30 -9.50 -10.64
N LEU A 99 5.97 -9.14 -11.73
CA LEU A 99 5.49 -8.11 -12.67
C LEU A 99 4.09 -8.41 -13.22
N SER A 100 3.72 -9.69 -13.36
CA SER A 100 2.36 -10.10 -13.75
C SER A 100 1.29 -9.69 -12.74
N ALA A 101 1.63 -9.42 -11.49
CA ALA A 101 0.68 -8.91 -10.50
C ALA A 101 0.23 -7.47 -10.78
N ILE A 102 1.02 -6.68 -11.53
CA ILE A 102 0.75 -5.27 -11.83
C ILE A 102 0.59 -4.95 -13.31
N LYS A 103 0.91 -5.88 -14.23
CA LYS A 103 0.83 -5.70 -15.69
C LYS A 103 0.09 -6.87 -16.34
N ASP A 104 -0.62 -6.59 -17.43
CA ASP A 104 -1.31 -7.59 -18.24
C ASP A 104 -0.46 -8.11 -19.42
N ASP A 105 0.85 -7.97 -19.37
CA ASP A 105 1.76 -8.37 -20.45
C ASP A 105 2.02 -9.89 -20.56
N GLY A 106 1.32 -10.65 -19.74
CA GLY A 106 1.15 -12.12 -19.93
C GLY A 106 2.36 -12.97 -19.60
N SER A 107 3.45 -12.46 -19.04
CA SER A 107 4.64 -13.25 -19.15
C SER A 107 5.67 -13.25 -18.04
N THR A 108 5.53 -12.68 -16.88
CA THR A 108 6.76 -12.76 -16.07
C THR A 108 6.59 -13.31 -14.67
N THR A 109 7.31 -14.41 -14.43
CA THR A 109 7.69 -14.88 -13.09
C THR A 109 8.77 -13.98 -12.46
N GLU A 110 9.18 -12.91 -13.15
CA GLU A 110 10.17 -11.95 -12.67
C GLU A 110 9.58 -11.15 -11.51
N THR A 111 10.28 -11.17 -10.39
CA THR A 111 9.90 -10.39 -9.21
C THR A 111 10.34 -8.94 -9.37
N TYR A 112 9.60 -8.03 -8.75
CA TYR A 112 9.94 -6.61 -8.72
C TYR A 112 9.96 -6.09 -7.28
N ALA A 113 10.57 -4.94 -7.12
CA ALA A 113 10.49 -4.10 -5.93
C ALA A 113 10.17 -2.66 -6.34
N ILE A 114 9.91 -1.81 -5.37
CA ILE A 114 9.73 -0.37 -5.55
C ILE A 114 10.77 0.39 -4.73
N LYS A 115 11.13 1.57 -5.20
CA LYS A 115 12.01 2.48 -4.47
C LYS A 115 11.33 2.94 -3.17
N GLY A 116 12.06 2.87 -2.06
CA GLY A 116 11.54 3.30 -0.76
C GLY A 116 11.35 4.82 -0.68
N GLU A 117 10.13 5.26 -0.37
CA GLU A 117 9.75 6.67 -0.27
C GLU A 117 9.80 7.14 1.19
N PHE A 118 11.01 7.31 1.73
CA PHE A 118 11.27 7.77 3.09
C PHE A 118 12.60 8.56 3.18
N VAL A 119 12.76 9.30 4.25
CA VAL A 119 13.82 10.31 4.43
C VAL A 119 15.23 9.72 4.26
N GLN A 120 15.52 8.57 4.87
CA GLN A 120 16.85 7.93 4.79
C GLN A 120 17.22 7.44 3.39
N ASN A 121 16.22 7.28 2.52
CA ASN A 121 16.41 6.97 1.09
C ASN A 121 16.33 8.24 0.20
N GLY A 122 16.46 9.42 0.78
CA GLY A 122 16.46 10.70 0.07
C GLY A 122 15.08 11.23 -0.33
N PHE A 123 14.00 10.62 0.14
CA PHE A 123 12.64 11.06 -0.13
C PHE A 123 12.07 11.88 1.04
N ASN A 124 12.29 13.20 1.00
CA ASN A 124 11.99 14.10 2.13
C ASN A 124 10.51 14.51 2.25
N LYS A 125 9.64 14.11 1.30
CA LYS A 125 8.22 14.46 1.34
C LYS A 125 7.42 13.63 2.34
N ASN A 126 7.89 12.41 2.64
CA ASN A 126 7.21 11.53 3.58
C ASN A 126 7.54 11.95 5.01
N THR A 127 6.54 12.53 5.68
CA THR A 127 6.63 13.01 7.07
C THR A 127 5.73 12.23 8.03
N LEU A 128 5.12 11.13 7.54
CA LEU A 128 4.25 10.30 8.36
C LEU A 128 5.02 9.66 9.51
N ARG A 129 4.38 9.62 10.67
CA ARG A 129 4.92 8.99 11.87
C ARG A 129 4.29 7.61 12.04
N HIS A 130 5.08 6.64 12.49
CA HIS A 130 4.60 5.29 12.77
C HIS A 130 3.87 5.26 14.12
N GLU A 131 2.64 5.77 14.10
CA GLU A 131 1.67 5.74 15.19
C GLU A 131 0.65 4.63 14.95
N LYS A 132 -0.06 4.20 15.99
CA LYS A 132 -1.13 3.19 15.88
C LYS A 132 -2.10 3.51 14.74
N GLY A 133 -2.37 2.51 13.91
CA GLY A 133 -3.23 2.58 12.73
C GLY A 133 -2.51 2.98 11.44
N VAL A 134 -1.26 3.42 11.49
CA VAL A 134 -0.49 3.76 10.27
C VAL A 134 -0.10 2.49 9.53
N ILE A 135 -0.33 2.46 8.21
CA ILE A 135 0.15 1.41 7.30
C ILE A 135 1.45 1.85 6.61
N SER A 136 2.40 0.93 6.53
CA SER A 136 3.73 1.16 5.96
C SER A 136 4.19 -0.05 5.16
N MET A 137 5.07 0.14 4.16
CA MET A 137 5.64 -0.99 3.42
C MET A 137 6.72 -1.68 4.23
N ALA A 138 6.65 -3.01 4.26
CA ALA A 138 7.74 -3.84 4.72
C ALA A 138 8.86 -3.88 3.67
N ARG A 139 10.09 -4.04 4.11
CA ARG A 139 11.29 -4.16 3.29
C ARG A 139 12.32 -5.06 3.95
N SER A 140 13.28 -5.53 3.19
CA SER A 140 14.42 -6.26 3.75
C SER A 140 15.37 -5.32 4.49
N ASP A 141 16.01 -5.83 5.53
CA ASP A 141 17.09 -5.14 6.23
C ASP A 141 18.43 -5.82 5.94
N TYR A 142 19.21 -5.22 5.07
CA TYR A 142 20.55 -5.67 4.70
C TYR A 142 21.65 -4.82 5.36
N SER A 143 21.32 -4.08 6.43
CA SER A 143 22.26 -3.20 7.13
C SER A 143 23.47 -3.95 7.70
N GLN A 144 23.28 -5.18 8.17
CA GLN A 144 24.34 -6.07 8.65
C GLN A 144 25.40 -6.39 7.56
N MET A 145 24.98 -6.35 6.30
CA MET A 145 25.83 -6.57 5.13
C MET A 145 26.38 -5.25 4.54
N GLY A 146 25.97 -4.10 5.09
CA GLY A 146 26.30 -2.78 4.54
C GLY A 146 25.55 -2.42 3.27
N LEU A 147 24.54 -3.21 2.87
CA LEU A 147 23.76 -3.05 1.64
C LEU A 147 22.49 -2.22 1.93
N TYR A 148 22.69 -0.97 2.32
CA TYR A 148 21.58 -0.09 2.75
C TYR A 148 20.65 0.25 1.59
N GLU A 149 21.19 0.59 0.41
CA GLU A 149 20.39 1.01 -0.74
C GLU A 149 19.52 -0.16 -1.26
N GLU A 150 20.06 -1.36 -1.32
CA GLU A 150 19.37 -2.58 -1.72
C GLU A 150 18.22 -2.87 -0.74
N GLY A 151 18.45 -2.74 0.58
CA GLY A 151 17.42 -2.90 1.60
C GLY A 151 16.37 -1.81 1.51
N TYR A 152 16.75 -0.57 1.26
CA TYR A 152 15.82 0.56 1.13
C TYR A 152 14.91 0.45 -0.10
N ASN A 153 15.36 -0.21 -1.17
CA ASN A 153 14.63 -0.38 -2.43
C ASN A 153 14.13 -1.81 -2.63
N SER A 154 13.85 -2.55 -1.54
CA SER A 154 13.40 -3.95 -1.57
C SER A 154 11.91 -4.14 -1.28
N ALA A 155 11.15 -3.09 -1.03
CA ALA A 155 9.71 -3.20 -0.80
C ALA A 155 8.98 -3.71 -2.05
N GLY A 156 8.00 -4.59 -1.86
CA GLY A 156 7.21 -5.19 -2.95
C GLY A 156 5.71 -5.09 -2.67
N SER A 157 5.13 -6.17 -2.12
CA SER A 157 3.71 -6.25 -1.77
C SER A 157 3.46 -6.28 -0.27
N GLN A 158 4.46 -6.66 0.53
CA GLN A 158 4.29 -6.79 1.97
C GLN A 158 4.14 -5.44 2.65
N PHE A 159 3.18 -5.35 3.56
CA PHE A 159 2.90 -4.18 4.37
C PHE A 159 2.74 -4.56 5.84
N PHE A 160 2.85 -3.57 6.71
CA PHE A 160 2.49 -3.73 8.11
C PHE A 160 1.60 -2.57 8.57
N ILE A 161 0.73 -2.86 9.53
CA ILE A 161 -0.13 -1.86 10.18
C ILE A 161 0.29 -1.78 11.64
N MET A 162 0.58 -0.57 12.09
CA MET A 162 1.01 -0.31 13.47
C MET A 162 -0.12 -0.57 14.46
N THR A 163 0.14 -1.39 15.47
CA THR A 163 -0.77 -1.63 16.61
C THR A 163 -0.33 -0.86 17.87
N GLY A 164 0.89 -0.34 17.86
CA GLY A 164 1.44 0.61 18.84
C GLY A 164 2.29 1.68 18.16
N ASP A 165 2.68 2.71 18.88
CA ASP A 165 3.54 3.77 18.38
C ASP A 165 5.01 3.35 18.40
N ASN A 166 5.74 3.61 17.29
CA ASN A 166 7.18 3.35 17.26
C ASN A 166 7.93 4.40 16.43
N ALA A 167 8.48 5.40 17.11
CA ALA A 167 9.20 6.49 16.46
C ALA A 167 10.53 6.06 15.80
N SER A 168 11.09 4.90 16.13
CA SER A 168 12.35 4.42 15.53
C SER A 168 12.21 4.08 14.05
N LEU A 169 10.98 3.82 13.57
CA LEU A 169 10.69 3.53 12.17
C LEU A 169 10.55 4.80 11.31
N ASN A 170 10.39 5.98 11.95
CA ASN A 170 10.19 7.22 11.22
C ASN A 170 11.39 7.55 10.33
N GLY A 171 11.11 7.79 9.06
CA GLY A 171 12.14 8.08 8.06
C GLY A 171 12.92 6.87 7.56
N TYR A 172 12.64 5.64 8.01
CA TYR A 172 13.28 4.40 7.57
C TYR A 172 12.34 3.46 6.82
N TYR A 173 11.03 3.70 6.87
CA TYR A 173 10.01 2.94 6.16
C TYR A 173 9.02 3.88 5.47
N ALA A 174 8.46 3.42 4.35
CA ALA A 174 7.49 4.17 3.56
C ALA A 174 6.09 4.00 4.15
N ALA A 175 5.75 4.82 5.15
CA ALA A 175 4.38 4.95 5.61
C ALA A 175 3.55 5.63 4.52
N PHE A 176 2.33 5.11 4.25
CA PHE A 176 1.56 5.57 3.09
C PHE A 176 0.05 5.70 3.33
N GLY A 177 -0.42 5.47 4.56
CA GLY A 177 -1.83 5.61 4.92
C GLY A 177 -2.09 5.42 6.40
N LYS A 178 -3.38 5.51 6.78
CA LYS A 178 -3.84 5.33 8.16
C LYS A 178 -5.24 4.72 8.20
N VAL A 179 -5.49 3.84 9.15
CA VAL A 179 -6.82 3.30 9.46
C VAL A 179 -7.71 4.45 9.94
N ILE A 180 -8.85 4.64 9.27
CA ILE A 180 -9.85 5.67 9.57
C ILE A 180 -11.14 5.07 10.12
N GLU A 181 -11.44 3.79 9.81
CA GLU A 181 -12.56 3.02 10.35
C GLU A 181 -12.11 1.59 10.65
N GLY A 182 -12.66 0.95 11.66
CA GLY A 182 -12.35 -0.44 12.02
C GLY A 182 -11.10 -0.57 12.90
N MET A 183 -10.80 0.40 13.76
CA MET A 183 -9.69 0.30 14.70
C MET A 183 -9.88 -0.88 15.68
N ASP A 184 -11.11 -1.24 16.01
CA ASP A 184 -11.44 -2.42 16.80
C ASP A 184 -11.08 -3.74 16.09
N VAL A 185 -11.10 -3.75 14.75
CA VAL A 185 -10.64 -4.88 13.93
C VAL A 185 -9.12 -5.02 14.04
N LEU A 186 -8.40 -3.90 14.00
CA LEU A 186 -6.95 -3.87 14.22
C LEU A 186 -6.58 -4.34 15.62
N ASP A 187 -7.37 -3.94 16.64
CA ASP A 187 -7.17 -4.39 18.02
C ASP A 187 -7.38 -5.91 18.16
N LYS A 188 -8.38 -6.48 17.46
CA LYS A 188 -8.57 -7.95 17.43
C LYS A 188 -7.41 -8.67 16.75
N LEU A 189 -6.86 -8.10 15.66
CA LEU A 189 -5.65 -8.64 15.03
C LEU A 189 -4.44 -8.62 15.99
N ASN A 190 -4.29 -7.56 16.77
CA ASN A 190 -3.23 -7.42 17.78
C ASN A 190 -3.31 -8.50 18.88
N GLU A 191 -4.52 -8.98 19.20
CA GLU A 191 -4.76 -10.02 20.19
C GLU A 191 -4.71 -11.46 19.63
N THR A 192 -4.35 -11.62 18.33
CA THR A 192 -4.17 -12.95 17.74
C THR A 192 -3.10 -13.74 18.49
N GLU A 193 -3.40 -15.00 18.81
CA GLU A 193 -2.45 -15.91 19.45
C GLU A 193 -1.25 -16.18 18.55
N VAL A 194 -0.05 -15.98 19.08
CA VAL A 194 1.21 -16.15 18.35
C VAL A 194 2.14 -17.13 19.07
N THR A 195 3.03 -17.75 18.31
CA THR A 195 4.08 -18.64 18.80
C THR A 195 5.44 -18.21 18.23
N THR A 196 6.53 -18.72 18.82
CA THR A 196 7.86 -18.60 18.23
C THR A 196 7.99 -19.56 17.04
N SER A 197 8.53 -19.06 15.92
CA SER A 197 8.88 -19.96 14.81
C SER A 197 10.16 -20.72 15.15
N GLU A 198 10.18 -22.02 14.84
CA GLU A 198 11.38 -22.85 15.04
C GLU A 198 12.56 -22.42 14.16
N ASP A 199 12.25 -21.74 13.02
CA ASP A 199 13.23 -21.27 12.04
C ASP A 199 13.62 -19.79 12.21
N SER A 200 13.04 -19.06 13.17
CA SER A 200 13.37 -17.65 13.38
C SER A 200 14.51 -17.48 14.36
N SER A 201 15.47 -16.61 14.00
CA SER A 201 16.50 -16.11 14.93
C SER A 201 15.91 -15.19 16.01
N ASP A 202 14.64 -14.80 15.88
CA ASP A 202 13.92 -13.96 16.83
C ASP A 202 13.38 -14.81 17.97
N SER A 203 13.77 -14.46 19.20
CA SER A 203 13.27 -15.08 20.42
C SER A 203 11.83 -14.66 20.77
N GLU A 204 11.28 -13.71 20.02
CA GLU A 204 9.94 -13.16 20.26
C GLU A 204 8.88 -13.93 19.46
N ALA A 205 7.78 -14.29 20.15
CA ALA A 205 6.65 -14.93 19.50
C ALA A 205 6.00 -13.94 18.52
N SER A 206 5.95 -14.31 17.25
CA SER A 206 5.43 -13.45 16.19
C SER A 206 4.67 -14.19 15.08
N THR A 207 4.71 -15.53 15.09
CA THR A 207 4.01 -16.36 14.10
C THR A 207 2.60 -16.67 14.60
N PRO A 208 1.53 -16.22 13.91
CA PRO A 208 0.16 -16.54 14.31
C PRO A 208 -0.09 -18.05 14.31
N VAL A 209 -0.70 -18.58 15.37
CA VAL A 209 -1.12 -19.99 15.47
C VAL A 209 -2.18 -20.28 14.40
N ASN A 210 -3.11 -19.35 14.22
CA ASN A 210 -4.11 -19.35 13.16
C ASN A 210 -4.01 -18.03 12.40
N PRO A 211 -3.26 -17.96 11.30
CA PRO A 211 -3.04 -16.71 10.56
C PRO A 211 -4.35 -16.10 10.06
N PRO A 212 -4.70 -14.86 10.45
CA PRO A 212 -5.90 -14.18 9.95
C PRO A 212 -5.83 -14.01 8.44
N VAL A 213 -6.93 -14.31 7.74
CA VAL A 213 -7.03 -14.28 6.27
C VAL A 213 -7.65 -12.96 5.82
N ILE A 214 -7.01 -12.31 4.87
CA ILE A 214 -7.55 -11.16 4.14
C ILE A 214 -8.48 -11.71 3.05
N THR A 215 -9.79 -11.51 3.17
CA THR A 215 -10.74 -11.99 2.15
C THR A 215 -10.76 -11.10 0.93
N SER A 216 -10.60 -9.79 1.12
CA SER A 216 -10.47 -8.84 0.01
C SER A 216 -9.78 -7.54 0.42
N VAL A 217 -9.11 -6.90 -0.54
CA VAL A 217 -8.70 -5.49 -0.44
C VAL A 217 -9.10 -4.79 -1.73
N ARG A 218 -9.88 -3.72 -1.63
CA ARG A 218 -10.26 -2.88 -2.78
C ARG A 218 -10.11 -1.41 -2.43
N VAL A 219 -9.63 -0.63 -3.39
CA VAL A 219 -9.36 0.79 -3.20
C VAL A 219 -10.31 1.61 -4.07
N ASP A 220 -11.11 2.46 -3.42
CA ASP A 220 -11.84 3.51 -4.10
C ASP A 220 -10.90 4.70 -4.33
N THR A 221 -10.66 5.03 -5.59
CA THR A 221 -9.80 6.15 -6.00
C THR A 221 -10.60 7.42 -6.27
N PHE A 222 -11.94 7.37 -6.11
CA PHE A 222 -12.85 8.48 -6.42
C PHE A 222 -12.66 9.03 -7.84
N GLY A 223 -12.34 8.13 -8.80
CA GLY A 223 -12.13 8.47 -10.20
C GLY A 223 -10.78 9.09 -10.51
N VAL A 224 -9.85 9.15 -9.57
CA VAL A 224 -8.47 9.60 -9.80
C VAL A 224 -7.64 8.41 -10.31
N ASP A 225 -6.92 8.61 -11.42
CA ASP A 225 -5.91 7.67 -11.91
C ASP A 225 -4.57 7.98 -11.23
N TYR A 226 -4.04 7.00 -10.50
CA TYR A 226 -2.72 7.08 -9.84
C TYR A 226 -1.60 6.49 -10.69
N GLY A 227 -1.92 5.98 -11.88
CA GLY A 227 -0.95 5.36 -12.80
C GLY A 227 -0.44 4.00 -12.34
N ALA A 228 0.42 3.41 -13.17
CA ALA A 228 1.14 2.20 -12.81
C ALA A 228 2.36 2.53 -11.91
N PRO A 229 2.74 1.65 -10.97
CA PRO A 229 3.90 1.88 -10.15
C PRO A 229 5.20 1.81 -10.97
N GLU A 230 6.16 2.66 -10.61
CA GLU A 230 7.54 2.54 -11.06
C GLU A 230 8.22 1.40 -10.28
N THR A 231 8.80 0.45 -11.00
CA THR A 231 9.43 -0.73 -10.42
C THR A 231 10.94 -0.71 -10.58
N VAL A 232 11.62 -1.38 -9.66
CA VAL A 232 13.05 -1.68 -9.74
C VAL A 232 13.22 -3.21 -9.73
N THR A 233 14.27 -3.70 -10.41
CA THR A 233 14.64 -5.11 -10.31
C THR A 233 15.35 -5.31 -8.98
N PRO A 234 14.89 -6.25 -8.12
CA PRO A 234 15.61 -6.54 -6.89
C PRO A 234 17.01 -7.05 -7.21
N ASP A 235 18.03 -6.39 -6.71
CA ASP A 235 19.41 -6.87 -6.90
C ASP A 235 19.67 -8.06 -5.96
N ARG A 236 19.36 -9.27 -6.45
CA ARG A 236 19.63 -10.53 -5.73
C ARG A 236 21.09 -10.99 -5.84
N LYS A 237 21.93 -10.31 -6.66
CA LYS A 237 23.32 -10.72 -6.89
C LYS A 237 24.26 -10.35 -5.75
N SER A 238 23.86 -9.41 -4.91
CA SER A 238 24.63 -8.95 -3.76
C SER A 238 24.35 -9.71 -2.45
N VAL A 239 23.42 -10.69 -2.47
CA VAL A 239 22.95 -11.42 -1.27
C VAL A 239 23.35 -12.91 -1.31
N VAL A 240 24.40 -13.28 -2.04
CA VAL A 240 24.98 -14.63 -2.07
C VAL A 240 26.32 -14.67 -1.35
#